data_921406b205ce3974519f677531bfee5e
#
_entry.id   921406b205ce3974519f677531bfee5e
#
_cell.length_a   1.000
_cell.length_b   1.000
_cell.length_c   1.000
_cell.angle_alpha   90.00
_cell.angle_beta   90.00
_cell.angle_gamma   90.00
#
_symmetry.space_group_name_H-M   'P 1'
#
loop_
_entity.id
_entity.type
_entity.pdbx_description
1 polymer ?
#
loop_
_entity_poly.entity_id
_entity_poly.type
_entity_poly.pdbx_seq_one_letter_code
_entity_poly.pdbx_strand_id
1 'polypeptide(L)'
;MNVNLQKAEFVRSAAKAGDFPRDRLPQVAFAGRSNVGKSSVINRLLNRKNFARVGAAPGKTTHINYFLIDGAFYLVDLPGYGYAKVSQAEKARWGRLMEEWFADNSLMTLGLMIVDARHKPTADDCTMAEFFKNSGRPFAVVANKLDKLRKSDIEPNLARIRETLELDESVKLITFSAEKGDGKQELLNLILEHAEGSV
;
A
#
# COMPACT_ATOMS: atom_id res chain seq x y z
N MET A 1 -21.34 -5.67 3.13
CA MET A 1 -21.24 -6.48 1.87
C MET A 1 -20.49 -7.78 2.14
N ASN A 2 -20.95 -8.92 1.62
CA ASN A 2 -20.22 -10.18 1.82
C ASN A 2 -19.25 -10.39 0.64
N VAL A 3 -18.08 -9.75 0.70
CA VAL A 3 -17.08 -9.78 -0.37
C VAL A 3 -16.18 -11.01 -0.23
N ASN A 4 -16.03 -11.77 -1.29
CA ASN A 4 -15.11 -12.91 -1.34
C ASN A 4 -13.73 -12.50 -1.84
N LEU A 5 -12.80 -12.26 -0.91
CA LEU A 5 -11.42 -11.87 -1.22
C LEU A 5 -10.63 -12.90 -2.06
N GLN A 6 -11.10 -14.16 -2.15
CA GLN A 6 -10.46 -15.17 -3.00
C GLN A 6 -10.80 -15.00 -4.48
N LYS A 7 -11.88 -14.28 -4.80
CA LYS A 7 -12.22 -13.87 -6.16
C LYS A 7 -11.47 -12.60 -6.53
N ALA A 8 -10.17 -12.68 -6.53
CA ALA A 8 -9.28 -11.59 -6.93
C ALA A 8 -8.78 -11.82 -8.34
N GLU A 9 -8.89 -10.81 -9.20
CA GLU A 9 -8.48 -10.85 -10.59
C GLU A 9 -7.52 -9.71 -10.90
N PHE A 10 -6.42 -9.99 -11.61
CA PHE A 10 -5.57 -8.95 -12.15
C PHE A 10 -6.24 -8.35 -13.38
N VAL A 11 -6.52 -7.05 -13.35
CA VAL A 11 -7.20 -6.36 -14.44
C VAL A 11 -6.22 -5.72 -15.42
N ARG A 12 -5.31 -4.90 -14.91
CA ARG A 12 -4.30 -4.21 -15.74
C ARG A 12 -3.14 -3.61 -14.94
N SER A 13 -2.09 -3.28 -15.68
CA SER A 13 -1.03 -2.38 -15.24
C SER A 13 -1.15 -1.05 -15.96
N ALA A 14 -1.17 0.06 -15.22
CA ALA A 14 -1.28 1.41 -15.76
C ALA A 14 0.08 2.12 -15.71
N ALA A 15 0.52 2.68 -16.83
CA ALA A 15 1.75 3.45 -16.96
C ALA A 15 1.52 4.97 -17.06
N LYS A 16 0.27 5.40 -17.23
CA LYS A 16 -0.20 6.79 -17.36
C LYS A 16 -1.67 6.89 -16.99
N ALA A 17 -2.18 8.08 -16.73
CA ALA A 17 -3.57 8.33 -16.32
C ALA A 17 -4.62 7.75 -17.30
N GLY A 18 -4.33 7.74 -18.62
CA GLY A 18 -5.23 7.16 -19.61
C GLY A 18 -5.49 5.66 -19.46
N ASP A 19 -4.64 4.97 -18.71
CA ASP A 19 -4.74 3.53 -18.47
C ASP A 19 -5.56 3.20 -17.20
N PHE A 20 -5.97 4.20 -16.39
CA PHE A 20 -6.71 3.97 -15.14
C PHE A 20 -8.11 3.39 -15.43
N PRO A 21 -8.64 2.49 -14.58
CA PRO A 21 -10.01 2.00 -14.71
C PRO A 21 -11.03 3.14 -14.69
N ARG A 22 -12.11 3.01 -15.47
CA ARG A 22 -13.16 4.05 -15.60
C ARG A 22 -14.52 3.64 -15.03
N ASP A 23 -14.58 2.47 -14.39
CA ASP A 23 -15.82 1.89 -13.85
C ASP A 23 -16.25 2.51 -12.49
N ARG A 24 -15.47 3.45 -11.96
CA ARG A 24 -15.74 4.21 -10.73
C ARG A 24 -15.90 3.34 -9.47
N LEU A 25 -15.33 2.13 -9.46
CA LEU A 25 -15.32 1.31 -8.26
C LEU A 25 -14.38 1.89 -7.18
N PRO A 26 -14.70 1.68 -5.88
CA PRO A 26 -13.83 2.06 -4.77
C PRO A 26 -12.42 1.49 -4.93
N GLN A 27 -11.41 2.23 -4.46
CA GLN A 27 -10.01 1.86 -4.57
C GLN A 27 -9.32 1.89 -3.20
N VAL A 28 -8.69 0.79 -2.83
CA VAL A 28 -7.80 0.69 -1.66
C VAL A 28 -6.37 0.64 -2.16
N ALA A 29 -5.60 1.70 -1.90
CA ALA A 29 -4.25 1.88 -2.42
C ALA A 29 -3.19 1.30 -1.50
N PHE A 30 -2.23 0.56 -2.05
CA PHE A 30 -1.06 0.05 -1.35
C PHE A 30 0.19 0.77 -1.84
N ALA A 31 0.85 1.50 -0.97
CA ALA A 31 2.13 2.14 -1.21
C ALA A 31 3.21 1.54 -0.30
N GLY A 32 4.46 1.65 -0.69
CA GLY A 32 5.57 1.22 0.15
C GLY A 32 6.86 1.16 -0.64
N ARG A 33 7.96 1.34 0.08
CA ARG A 33 9.29 1.24 -0.49
C ARG A 33 9.56 -0.18 -1.00
N SER A 34 10.45 -0.30 -1.96
CA SER A 34 10.95 -1.59 -2.43
C SER A 34 11.43 -2.46 -1.27
N ASN A 35 11.07 -3.73 -1.32
CA ASN A 35 11.45 -4.76 -0.35
C ASN A 35 10.87 -4.60 1.08
N VAL A 36 9.91 -3.68 1.31
CA VAL A 36 9.18 -3.64 2.58
C VAL A 36 8.21 -4.80 2.74
N GLY A 37 7.92 -5.52 1.64
CA GLY A 37 7.01 -6.65 1.62
C GLY A 37 5.58 -6.32 1.20
N LYS A 38 5.35 -5.21 0.47
CA LYS A 38 4.04 -4.79 -0.02
C LYS A 38 3.30 -5.92 -0.76
N SER A 39 3.92 -6.52 -1.77
CA SER A 39 3.33 -7.67 -2.50
C SER A 39 3.09 -8.89 -1.60
N SER A 40 3.93 -9.11 -0.58
CA SER A 40 3.72 -10.19 0.39
C SER A 40 2.51 -9.92 1.29
N VAL A 41 2.28 -8.65 1.68
CA VAL A 41 1.07 -8.24 2.42
C VAL A 41 -0.17 -8.50 1.56
N ILE A 42 -0.21 -8.04 0.30
CA ILE A 42 -1.32 -8.26 -0.63
C ILE A 42 -1.58 -9.77 -0.79
N ASN A 43 -0.55 -10.57 -1.05
CA ASN A 43 -0.68 -12.02 -1.21
C ASN A 43 -1.22 -12.69 0.06
N ARG A 44 -0.78 -12.24 1.25
CA ARG A 44 -1.26 -12.76 2.53
C ARG A 44 -2.73 -12.42 2.78
N LEU A 45 -3.17 -11.20 2.44
CA LEU A 45 -4.57 -10.77 2.54
C LEU A 45 -5.48 -11.64 1.66
N LEU A 46 -5.07 -11.89 0.42
CA LEU A 46 -5.84 -12.66 -0.56
C LEU A 46 -5.71 -14.18 -0.42
N ASN A 47 -4.92 -14.70 0.53
CA ASN A 47 -4.56 -16.12 0.64
C ASN A 47 -4.01 -16.71 -0.69
N ARG A 48 -3.28 -15.91 -1.46
CA ARG A 48 -2.70 -16.30 -2.75
C ARG A 48 -1.18 -16.31 -2.68
N LYS A 49 -0.56 -17.27 -3.37
CA LYS A 49 0.90 -17.28 -3.58
C LYS A 49 1.21 -16.62 -4.90
N ASN A 50 2.15 -15.65 -4.91
CA ASN A 50 2.66 -14.99 -6.13
C ASN A 50 1.61 -14.28 -7.00
N PHE A 51 0.46 -13.90 -6.45
CA PHE A 51 -0.59 -13.17 -7.16
C PHE A 51 -0.13 -11.72 -7.44
N ALA A 52 0.19 -10.96 -6.40
CA ALA A 52 1.03 -9.78 -6.53
C ALA A 52 2.48 -10.25 -6.62
N ARG A 53 3.21 -9.87 -7.66
CA ARG A 53 4.56 -10.40 -7.93
C ARG A 53 5.53 -10.04 -6.80
N VAL A 54 5.99 -11.06 -6.08
CA VAL A 54 7.06 -10.96 -5.09
C VAL A 54 8.39 -11.18 -5.82
N GLY A 55 9.34 -10.27 -5.66
CA GLY A 55 10.71 -10.47 -6.19
C GLY A 55 10.87 -10.19 -7.69
N ALA A 56 9.99 -9.40 -8.31
CA ALA A 56 10.31 -8.81 -9.60
C ALA A 56 11.63 -8.04 -9.48
N ALA A 57 12.55 -8.25 -10.44
CA ALA A 57 13.88 -7.64 -10.40
C ALA A 57 13.78 -6.15 -10.04
N PRO A 58 14.64 -5.64 -9.14
CA PRO A 58 14.64 -4.24 -8.73
C PRO A 58 14.62 -3.33 -9.95
N GLY A 59 13.71 -2.34 -10.00
CA GLY A 59 13.62 -1.37 -11.08
C GLY A 59 12.59 -1.69 -12.18
N LYS A 60 11.80 -2.78 -12.09
CA LYS A 60 10.84 -3.14 -13.15
C LYS A 60 9.38 -2.76 -12.91
N THR A 61 8.97 -2.32 -11.72
CA THR A 61 7.58 -1.97 -11.46
C THR A 61 7.41 -0.45 -11.47
N THR A 62 7.32 0.11 -12.67
CA THR A 62 6.98 1.53 -12.89
C THR A 62 5.49 1.72 -13.20
N HIS A 63 4.67 0.72 -12.89
CA HIS A 63 3.25 0.69 -13.22
C HIS A 63 2.40 0.54 -11.96
N ILE A 64 1.22 1.09 -11.99
CA ILE A 64 0.17 0.86 -10.98
C ILE A 64 -0.58 -0.40 -11.39
N ASN A 65 -0.68 -1.38 -10.50
CA ASN A 65 -1.40 -2.62 -10.78
C ASN A 65 -2.78 -2.61 -10.12
N TYR A 66 -3.81 -2.95 -10.88
CA TYR A 66 -5.18 -2.99 -10.42
C TYR A 66 -5.65 -4.44 -10.30
N PHE A 67 -6.09 -4.81 -9.09
CA PHE A 67 -6.67 -6.11 -8.78
C PHE A 67 -8.13 -5.94 -8.38
N LEU A 68 -9.06 -6.45 -9.18
CA LEU A 68 -10.49 -6.41 -8.89
C LEU A 68 -10.84 -7.51 -7.88
N ILE A 69 -11.54 -7.14 -6.84
CA ILE A 69 -11.96 -8.04 -5.76
C ILE A 69 -13.46 -8.27 -5.83
N ASP A 70 -13.86 -9.49 -6.19
CA ASP A 70 -15.26 -9.95 -6.29
C ASP A 70 -16.19 -8.98 -7.07
N GLY A 71 -15.65 -8.26 -8.04
CA GLY A 71 -16.39 -7.22 -8.78
C GLY A 71 -16.78 -5.98 -7.99
N ALA A 72 -16.32 -5.84 -6.74
CA ALA A 72 -16.81 -4.83 -5.80
C ALA A 72 -15.88 -3.62 -5.65
N PHE A 73 -14.57 -3.83 -5.60
CA PHE A 73 -13.57 -2.76 -5.41
C PHE A 73 -12.21 -3.18 -5.94
N TYR A 74 -11.29 -2.23 -6.06
CA TYR A 74 -9.91 -2.48 -6.44
C TYR A 74 -8.95 -2.46 -5.25
N LEU A 75 -8.04 -3.45 -5.18
CA LEU A 75 -6.76 -3.25 -4.54
C LEU A 75 -5.81 -2.66 -5.59
N VAL A 76 -5.25 -1.50 -5.28
CA VAL A 76 -4.36 -0.76 -6.18
C VAL A 76 -2.93 -0.84 -5.66
N ASP A 77 -2.08 -1.59 -6.35
CA ASP A 77 -0.67 -1.75 -5.98
C ASP A 77 0.16 -0.65 -6.65
N LEU A 78 0.44 0.42 -5.90
CA LEU A 78 1.25 1.53 -6.37
C LEU A 78 2.70 1.10 -6.57
N PRO A 79 3.44 1.66 -7.55
CA PRO A 79 4.82 1.27 -7.79
C PRO A 79 5.70 1.56 -6.58
N GLY A 80 6.55 0.60 -6.21
CA GLY A 80 7.48 0.76 -5.10
C GLY A 80 8.49 1.90 -5.36
N TYR A 81 8.84 2.64 -4.32
CA TYR A 81 9.82 3.71 -4.36
C TYR A 81 11.14 3.34 -3.64
N GLY A 82 12.11 4.25 -3.61
CA GLY A 82 13.36 4.08 -2.84
C GLY A 82 14.36 3.09 -3.46
N TYR A 83 14.33 2.91 -4.77
CA TYR A 83 15.36 2.14 -5.46
C TYR A 83 16.66 2.95 -5.61
N ALA A 84 17.77 2.41 -5.10
CA ALA A 84 19.06 3.06 -5.16
C ALA A 84 19.66 3.16 -6.59
N LYS A 85 19.18 2.31 -7.53
CA LYS A 85 19.75 2.17 -8.88
C LYS A 85 18.74 2.50 -9.99
N VAL A 86 17.93 3.53 -9.83
CA VAL A 86 17.06 4.02 -10.91
C VAL A 86 17.60 5.32 -11.47
N SER A 87 17.46 5.52 -12.78
CA SER A 87 17.84 6.77 -13.44
C SER A 87 16.99 7.94 -12.97
N GLN A 88 17.49 9.17 -13.12
CA GLN A 88 16.72 10.37 -12.84
C GLN A 88 15.43 10.44 -13.69
N ALA A 89 15.50 9.98 -14.95
CA ALA A 89 14.34 9.91 -15.83
C ALA A 89 13.25 8.97 -15.31
N GLU A 90 13.63 7.80 -14.74
CA GLU A 90 12.69 6.87 -14.13
C GLU A 90 12.07 7.44 -12.85
N LYS A 91 12.87 8.13 -12.01
CA LYS A 91 12.34 8.83 -10.82
C LYS A 91 11.32 9.89 -11.21
N ALA A 92 11.64 10.72 -12.22
CA ALA A 92 10.73 11.73 -12.70
C ALA A 92 9.45 11.16 -13.31
N ARG A 93 9.55 10.03 -14.03
CA ARG A 93 8.38 9.30 -14.56
C ARG A 93 7.51 8.75 -13.44
N TRP A 94 8.14 8.14 -12.42
CA TRP A 94 7.45 7.65 -11.23
C TRP A 94 6.71 8.79 -10.52
N GLY A 95 7.39 9.92 -10.28
CA GLY A 95 6.80 11.10 -9.64
C GLY A 95 5.56 11.60 -10.37
N ARG A 96 5.65 11.80 -11.70
CA ARG A 96 4.51 12.21 -12.52
C ARG A 96 3.33 11.23 -12.44
N LEU A 97 3.59 9.93 -12.52
CA LEU A 97 2.54 8.92 -12.41
C LEU A 97 1.83 8.97 -11.04
N MET A 98 2.59 9.21 -9.98
CA MET A 98 2.02 9.37 -8.62
C MET A 98 1.21 10.65 -8.51
N GLU A 99 1.73 11.78 -8.99
CA GLU A 99 1.01 13.05 -9.03
C GLU A 99 -0.30 12.91 -9.82
N GLU A 100 -0.28 12.30 -11.01
CA GLU A 100 -1.48 12.04 -11.82
C GLU A 100 -2.50 11.14 -11.08
N TRP A 101 -2.02 10.11 -10.38
CA TRP A 101 -2.90 9.21 -9.65
C TRP A 101 -3.53 9.87 -8.43
N PHE A 102 -2.75 10.64 -7.66
CA PHE A 102 -3.26 11.37 -6.49
C PHE A 102 -4.08 12.61 -6.85
N ALA A 103 -3.91 13.20 -8.04
CA ALA A 103 -4.70 14.33 -8.51
C ALA A 103 -6.18 13.99 -8.70
N ASP A 104 -6.50 12.75 -9.12
CA ASP A 104 -7.87 12.22 -9.16
C ASP A 104 -8.03 11.07 -8.15
N ASN A 105 -8.03 11.43 -6.88
CA ASN A 105 -8.17 10.48 -5.77
C ASN A 105 -9.62 10.25 -5.34
N SER A 106 -10.61 10.67 -6.14
CA SER A 106 -12.03 10.62 -5.78
C SER A 106 -12.52 9.20 -5.47
N LEU A 107 -11.91 8.19 -6.08
CA LEU A 107 -12.23 6.77 -5.89
C LEU A 107 -11.38 6.10 -4.81
N MET A 108 -10.31 6.75 -4.33
CA MET A 108 -9.52 6.21 -3.23
C MET A 108 -10.30 6.33 -1.92
N THR A 109 -10.71 5.19 -1.38
CA THR A 109 -11.46 5.12 -0.12
C THR A 109 -10.54 4.86 1.08
N LEU A 110 -9.37 4.25 0.83
CA LEU A 110 -8.35 3.98 1.85
C LEU A 110 -6.95 3.93 1.23
N GLY A 111 -6.00 4.62 1.85
CA GLY A 111 -4.57 4.46 1.61
C GLY A 111 -3.92 3.54 2.63
N LEU A 112 -3.07 2.61 2.18
CA LEU A 112 -2.31 1.71 3.05
C LEU A 112 -0.82 1.87 2.75
N MET A 113 -0.11 2.51 3.67
CA MET A 113 1.33 2.72 3.57
C MET A 113 2.08 1.61 4.29
N ILE A 114 2.77 0.75 3.55
CA ILE A 114 3.53 -0.38 4.10
C ILE A 114 4.96 0.06 4.40
N VAL A 115 5.36 -0.06 5.66
CA VAL A 115 6.73 0.22 6.13
C VAL A 115 7.36 -1.02 6.77
N ASP A 116 8.67 -1.04 6.84
CA ASP A 116 9.40 -2.11 7.55
C ASP A 116 9.49 -1.77 9.03
N ALA A 117 8.83 -2.55 9.89
CA ALA A 117 8.78 -2.33 11.33
C ALA A 117 10.16 -2.26 12.01
N ARG A 118 11.21 -2.82 11.39
CA ARG A 118 12.57 -2.90 11.95
C ARG A 118 13.36 -1.60 11.83
N HIS A 119 12.96 -0.72 10.92
CA HIS A 119 13.77 0.43 10.52
C HIS A 119 13.01 1.75 10.69
N LYS A 120 13.79 2.82 10.92
CA LYS A 120 13.26 4.17 10.83
C LYS A 120 12.78 4.43 9.40
N PRO A 121 11.58 5.02 9.19
CA PRO A 121 11.15 5.47 7.88
C PRO A 121 12.17 6.38 7.20
N THR A 122 12.30 6.27 5.89
CA THR A 122 13.22 7.06 5.07
C THR A 122 12.56 8.37 4.62
N ALA A 123 13.33 9.28 4.01
CA ALA A 123 12.80 10.50 3.39
C ALA A 123 11.74 10.20 2.32
N ASP A 124 11.92 9.13 1.53
CA ASP A 124 10.93 8.70 0.54
C ASP A 124 9.63 8.20 1.21
N ASP A 125 9.72 7.57 2.38
CA ASP A 125 8.54 7.20 3.17
C ASP A 125 7.81 8.45 3.68
N CYS A 126 8.54 9.46 4.15
CA CYS A 126 7.94 10.75 4.57
C CYS A 126 7.23 11.43 3.38
N THR A 127 7.87 11.47 2.20
CA THR A 127 7.24 12.01 0.98
C THR A 127 5.94 11.28 0.63
N MET A 128 5.92 9.95 0.73
CA MET A 128 4.71 9.17 0.47
C MET A 128 3.62 9.44 1.53
N ALA A 129 4.00 9.58 2.80
CA ALA A 129 3.05 9.96 3.86
C ALA A 129 2.40 11.32 3.58
N GLU A 130 3.18 12.29 3.07
CA GLU A 130 2.65 13.60 2.65
C GLU A 130 1.66 13.50 1.48
N PHE A 131 1.89 12.62 0.50
CA PHE A 131 0.90 12.36 -0.55
C PHE A 131 -0.44 11.89 0.04
N PHE A 132 -0.41 10.96 0.99
CA PHE A 132 -1.63 10.49 1.64
C PHE A 132 -2.30 11.56 2.49
N LYS A 133 -1.55 12.30 3.31
CA LYS A 133 -2.09 13.42 4.11
C LYS A 133 -2.76 14.47 3.22
N ASN A 134 -2.07 14.89 2.15
CA ASN A 134 -2.55 15.93 1.24
C ASN A 134 -3.73 15.45 0.37
N SER A 135 -3.94 14.15 0.23
CA SER A 135 -5.08 13.61 -0.50
C SER A 135 -6.42 13.89 0.18
N GLY A 136 -6.43 14.19 1.50
CA GLY A 136 -7.62 14.36 2.30
C GLY A 136 -8.46 13.08 2.46
N ARG A 137 -7.90 11.91 2.10
CA ARG A 137 -8.56 10.60 2.19
C ARG A 137 -8.04 9.82 3.39
N PRO A 138 -8.86 8.93 3.98
CA PRO A 138 -8.40 8.04 5.04
C PRO A 138 -7.17 7.24 4.63
N PHE A 139 -6.18 7.14 5.51
CA PHE A 139 -5.05 6.25 5.32
C PHE A 139 -4.59 5.62 6.64
N ALA A 140 -3.88 4.51 6.53
CA ALA A 140 -3.27 3.83 7.66
C ALA A 140 -1.84 3.40 7.31
N VAL A 141 -1.01 3.25 8.33
CA VAL A 141 0.35 2.73 8.19
C VAL A 141 0.38 1.28 8.66
N VAL A 142 0.99 0.41 7.87
CA VAL A 142 1.14 -1.02 8.17
C VAL A 142 2.62 -1.31 8.42
N ALA A 143 2.98 -1.52 9.67
CA ALA A 143 4.33 -1.87 10.10
C ALA A 143 4.56 -3.38 9.89
N ASN A 144 5.06 -3.75 8.71
CA ASN A 144 5.28 -5.14 8.31
C ASN A 144 6.61 -5.69 8.83
N LYS A 145 6.77 -7.01 8.78
CA LYS A 145 7.91 -7.79 9.27
C LYS A 145 8.05 -7.79 10.80
N LEU A 146 6.92 -7.71 11.50
CA LEU A 146 6.87 -7.76 12.96
C LEU A 146 7.55 -9.02 13.51
N ASP A 147 7.44 -10.14 12.81
CA ASP A 147 8.07 -11.42 13.14
C ASP A 147 9.59 -11.38 13.22
N LYS A 148 10.23 -10.35 12.70
CA LYS A 148 11.68 -10.12 12.74
C LYS A 148 12.13 -9.26 13.92
N LEU A 149 11.19 -8.76 14.73
CA LEU A 149 11.47 -7.97 15.92
C LEU A 149 11.39 -8.82 17.19
N ARG A 150 12.21 -8.48 18.19
CA ARG A 150 12.03 -8.96 19.56
C ARG A 150 10.85 -8.21 20.18
N LYS A 151 10.16 -8.84 21.12
CA LYS A 151 9.01 -8.19 21.80
C LYS A 151 9.36 -6.85 22.44
N SER A 152 10.57 -6.72 23.02
CA SER A 152 11.07 -5.48 23.61
C SER A 152 11.25 -4.34 22.60
N ASP A 153 11.43 -4.65 21.32
CA ASP A 153 11.77 -3.68 20.28
C ASP A 153 10.53 -3.18 19.55
N ILE A 154 9.38 -3.81 19.74
CA ILE A 154 8.14 -3.49 19.03
C ILE A 154 7.69 -2.06 19.32
N GLU A 155 7.37 -1.76 20.59
CA GLU A 155 6.87 -0.43 20.98
C GLU A 155 7.84 0.72 20.64
N PRO A 156 9.16 0.62 20.92
CA PRO A 156 10.10 1.66 20.51
C PRO A 156 10.14 1.88 18.99
N ASN A 157 10.02 0.82 18.19
CA ASN A 157 10.02 0.96 16.73
C ASN A 157 8.71 1.57 16.22
N LEU A 158 7.56 1.20 16.78
CA LEU A 158 6.27 1.79 16.41
C LEU A 158 6.21 3.28 16.78
N ALA A 159 6.70 3.66 17.96
CA ALA A 159 6.80 5.06 18.37
C ALA A 159 7.68 5.86 17.39
N ARG A 160 8.84 5.32 17.00
CA ARG A 160 9.74 5.93 16.04
C ARG A 160 9.11 6.08 14.64
N ILE A 161 8.30 5.09 14.20
CA ILE A 161 7.57 5.18 12.93
C ILE A 161 6.56 6.32 13.00
N ARG A 162 5.76 6.39 14.07
CA ARG A 162 4.75 7.42 14.29
C ARG A 162 5.37 8.82 14.29
N GLU A 163 6.44 9.00 15.06
CA GLU A 163 7.18 10.25 15.15
C GLU A 163 7.78 10.68 13.80
N THR A 164 8.48 9.74 13.12
CA THR A 164 9.18 10.05 11.86
C THR A 164 8.22 10.42 10.72
N LEU A 165 7.06 9.77 10.65
CA LEU A 165 6.03 10.04 9.65
C LEU A 165 5.07 11.14 10.10
N GLU A 166 5.26 11.72 11.31
CA GLU A 166 4.40 12.76 11.89
C GLU A 166 2.92 12.36 11.83
N LEU A 167 2.61 11.14 12.31
CA LEU A 167 1.25 10.62 12.29
C LEU A 167 0.47 11.16 13.49
N ASP A 168 -0.65 11.80 13.22
CA ASP A 168 -1.60 12.15 14.27
C ASP A 168 -2.32 10.92 14.84
N GLU A 169 -3.11 11.10 15.92
CA GLU A 169 -3.78 10.00 16.60
C GLU A 169 -4.87 9.32 15.76
N SER A 170 -5.42 10.01 14.75
CA SER A 170 -6.46 9.47 13.87
C SER A 170 -5.91 8.44 12.89
N VAL A 171 -4.61 8.49 12.57
CA VAL A 171 -3.96 7.55 11.66
C VAL A 171 -3.66 6.24 12.36
N LYS A 172 -4.32 5.17 11.93
CA LYS A 172 -4.07 3.82 12.45
C LYS A 172 -2.66 3.35 12.06
N LEU A 173 -1.92 2.82 13.06
CA LEU A 173 -0.65 2.13 12.84
C LEU A 173 -0.85 0.66 13.18
N ILE A 174 -0.96 -0.18 12.16
CA ILE A 174 -1.27 -1.61 12.27
C ILE A 174 0.03 -2.41 12.22
N THR A 175 0.24 -3.28 13.19
CA THR A 175 1.35 -4.24 13.18
C THR A 175 1.02 -5.42 12.29
N PHE A 176 1.98 -5.87 11.47
CA PHE A 176 1.73 -6.93 10.50
C PHE A 176 2.92 -7.87 10.32
N SER A 177 2.63 -9.15 10.12
CA SER A 177 3.59 -10.13 9.61
C SER A 177 3.02 -10.83 8.38
N ALA A 178 3.54 -10.51 7.20
CA ALA A 178 3.16 -11.21 5.97
C ALA A 178 3.55 -12.71 6.02
N GLU A 179 4.57 -13.08 6.80
CA GLU A 179 5.04 -14.45 6.96
C GLU A 179 4.13 -15.25 7.91
N LYS A 180 3.83 -14.71 9.10
CA LYS A 180 3.03 -15.40 10.11
C LYS A 180 1.53 -15.15 9.97
N GLY A 181 1.13 -13.99 9.46
CA GLY A 181 -0.26 -13.59 9.33
C GLY A 181 -0.78 -12.76 10.50
N ASP A 182 0.10 -12.35 11.43
CA ASP A 182 -0.26 -11.44 12.51
C ASP A 182 -0.79 -10.12 11.91
N GLY A 183 -1.83 -9.54 12.52
CA GLY A 183 -2.46 -8.29 12.05
C GLY A 183 -3.37 -8.45 10.82
N LYS A 184 -3.45 -9.65 10.21
CA LYS A 184 -4.21 -9.87 8.98
C LYS A 184 -5.69 -9.54 9.14
N GLN A 185 -6.32 -10.01 10.20
CA GLN A 185 -7.76 -9.81 10.40
C GLN A 185 -8.09 -8.32 10.64
N GLU A 186 -7.27 -7.63 11.40
CA GLU A 186 -7.40 -6.19 11.64
C GLU A 186 -7.33 -5.39 10.33
N LEU A 187 -6.31 -5.69 9.51
CA LEU A 187 -6.13 -5.03 8.22
C LEU A 187 -7.27 -5.36 7.24
N LEU A 188 -7.77 -6.60 7.22
CA LEU A 188 -8.93 -6.99 6.41
C LEU A 188 -10.19 -6.24 6.83
N ASN A 189 -10.46 -6.13 8.12
CA ASN A 189 -11.61 -5.40 8.63
C ASN A 189 -11.56 -3.93 8.20
N LEU A 190 -10.40 -3.28 8.33
CA LEU A 190 -10.20 -1.90 7.88
C LEU A 190 -10.44 -1.74 6.37
N ILE A 191 -9.92 -2.66 5.55
CA ILE A 191 -10.12 -2.64 4.10
C ILE A 191 -11.61 -2.76 3.76
N LEU A 192 -12.31 -3.73 4.35
CA LEU A 192 -13.72 -3.98 4.05
C LEU A 192 -14.62 -2.82 4.50
N GLU A 193 -14.33 -2.23 5.67
CA GLU A 193 -15.02 -1.03 6.17
C GLU A 193 -14.97 0.12 5.16
N HIS A 194 -13.82 0.35 4.51
CA HIS A 194 -13.65 1.44 3.56
C HIS A 194 -13.98 1.06 2.11
N ALA A 195 -13.94 -0.24 1.76
CA ALA A 195 -14.31 -0.72 0.42
C ALA A 195 -15.82 -0.66 0.18
N GLU A 196 -16.64 -0.66 1.21
CA GLU A 196 -18.10 -0.54 1.09
C GLU A 196 -18.55 0.86 0.65
N GLY A 197 -17.63 1.81 0.49
CA GLY A 197 -17.85 3.14 -0.07
C GLY A 197 -19.01 3.90 0.57
N SER A 198 -18.75 5.05 1.14
CA SER A 198 -19.86 6.01 1.42
C SER A 198 -20.54 6.31 0.08
N VAL A 199 -21.72 5.73 -0.13
CA VAL A 199 -22.67 6.13 -1.18
C VAL A 199 -23.13 7.56 -0.88
#